data_fb0fdd662b59b49fc95c5aa1130cf725
#
_entry.id   fb0fdd662b59b49fc95c5aa1130cf725
#
_cell.length_a   1.000
_cell.length_b   1.000
_cell.length_c   1.000
_cell.angle_alpha   90.00
_cell.angle_beta   90.00
_cell.angle_gamma   90.00
#
_symmetry.space_group_name_H-M   'P 1'
#
loop_
_entity.id
_entity.type
_entity.pdbx_description
1 polymer ?
#
loop_
_entity_poly.entity_id
_entity_poly.type
_entity_poly.pdbx_seq_one_letter_code
_entity_poly.pdbx_strand_id
1 'polypeptide(L)'
;MNKNILKHVIRYILMICIVILCCVIFKFSAAQGNKSSHTSERVASIILNVIYKDNAVFNSEVMVKAIQPIVRKVAHFSIYFLLGFLMMCCASTFKGSKAYKFDISVILCMLYAASDELHQLFVPGRSGEITDVCLDSVAATFGVLLVLLVMTIINKIKKAKDDKPKRLVAENVEGPKRKVMFIASTGGHLNELLQIKPLFKKFDYHIVTEKTKVDDSLKD
;
A
#
# COMPACT_ATOMS: atom_id res chain seq x y z
N MET A 1 3.55 -5.59 -24.43
CA MET A 1 2.25 -4.92 -24.16
C MET A 1 2.51 -3.47 -23.78
N ASN A 2 1.86 -2.53 -24.46
CA ASN A 2 2.05 -1.10 -24.22
C ASN A 2 1.63 -0.74 -22.79
N LYS A 3 2.52 -0.06 -22.02
CA LYS A 3 2.28 0.30 -20.59
C LYS A 3 0.97 1.07 -20.39
N ASN A 4 0.54 1.86 -21.39
CA ASN A 4 -0.72 2.59 -21.31
C ASN A 4 -1.93 1.66 -21.43
N ILE A 5 -1.90 0.68 -22.32
CA ILE A 5 -2.99 -0.31 -22.48
C ILE A 5 -3.13 -1.12 -21.20
N LEU A 6 -2.02 -1.62 -20.63
CA LEU A 6 -2.05 -2.35 -19.36
C LEU A 6 -2.69 -1.53 -18.24
N LYS A 7 -2.35 -0.23 -18.14
CA LYS A 7 -2.92 0.66 -17.13
C LYS A 7 -4.43 0.85 -17.29
N HIS A 8 -4.92 0.95 -18.51
CA HIS A 8 -6.36 1.04 -18.78
C HIS A 8 -7.08 -0.27 -18.41
N VAL A 9 -6.52 -1.42 -18.79
CA VAL A 9 -7.08 -2.73 -18.44
C VAL A 9 -7.18 -2.90 -16.91
N ILE A 10 -6.11 -2.60 -16.18
CA ILE A 10 -6.12 -2.67 -14.71
C ILE A 10 -7.20 -1.76 -14.13
N ARG A 11 -7.37 -0.55 -14.64
CA ARG A 11 -8.41 0.38 -14.21
C ARG A 11 -9.81 -0.21 -14.36
N TYR A 12 -10.13 -0.75 -15.54
CA TYR A 12 -11.46 -1.35 -15.77
C TYR A 12 -11.70 -2.55 -14.87
N ILE A 13 -10.70 -3.42 -14.67
CA ILE A 13 -10.83 -4.54 -13.73
C ILE A 13 -11.12 -4.03 -12.31
N LEU A 14 -10.39 -3.03 -11.82
CA LEU A 14 -10.62 -2.45 -10.49
C LEU A 14 -12.01 -1.82 -10.37
N MET A 15 -12.49 -1.11 -11.40
CA MET A 15 -13.85 -0.56 -11.42
C MET A 15 -14.92 -1.66 -11.34
N ILE A 16 -14.75 -2.75 -12.09
CA ILE A 16 -15.64 -3.91 -12.03
C ILE A 16 -15.61 -4.53 -10.63
N CYS A 17 -14.44 -4.73 -10.03
CA CYS A 17 -14.32 -5.26 -8.67
C CYS A 17 -15.02 -4.35 -7.63
N ILE A 18 -14.89 -3.03 -7.75
CA ILE A 18 -15.58 -2.07 -6.88
C ILE A 18 -17.10 -2.21 -7.03
N VAL A 19 -17.61 -2.25 -8.25
CA VAL A 19 -19.05 -2.42 -8.50
C VAL A 19 -19.57 -3.73 -7.92
N ILE A 20 -18.86 -4.83 -8.15
CA ILE A 20 -19.22 -6.14 -7.57
C ILE A 20 -19.25 -6.06 -6.04
N LEU A 21 -18.23 -5.45 -5.43
CA LEU A 21 -18.15 -5.30 -3.97
C LEU A 21 -19.30 -4.45 -3.43
N CYS A 22 -19.63 -3.34 -4.09
CA CYS A 22 -20.80 -2.51 -3.74
C CYS A 22 -22.11 -3.33 -3.85
N CYS A 23 -22.28 -4.11 -4.90
CA CYS A 23 -23.44 -4.99 -5.02
C CYS A 23 -23.51 -6.06 -3.91
N VAL A 24 -22.37 -6.59 -3.50
CA VAL A 24 -22.28 -7.54 -2.36
C VAL A 24 -22.68 -6.86 -1.05
N ILE A 25 -22.13 -5.67 -0.76
CA ILE A 25 -22.49 -4.90 0.43
C ILE A 25 -23.99 -4.62 0.44
N PHE A 26 -24.54 -4.09 -0.66
CA PHE A 26 -25.97 -3.80 -0.80
C PHE A 26 -26.84 -5.06 -0.56
N LYS A 27 -26.45 -6.22 -1.10
CA LYS A 27 -27.17 -7.47 -0.90
C LYS A 27 -27.16 -7.92 0.57
N PHE A 28 -26.06 -7.75 1.27
CA PHE A 28 -25.98 -8.04 2.71
C PHE A 28 -26.77 -7.03 3.54
N SER A 29 -26.76 -5.77 3.14
CA SER A 29 -27.53 -4.71 3.75
C SER A 29 -29.03 -4.90 3.58
N ALA A 30 -29.48 -5.34 2.42
CA ALA A 30 -30.88 -5.64 2.11
C ALA A 30 -31.42 -6.88 2.81
N ALA A 31 -30.56 -7.72 3.41
CA ALA A 31 -31.02 -8.92 4.11
C ALA A 31 -31.76 -8.54 5.41
N GLN A 32 -32.98 -9.08 5.60
CA GLN A 32 -33.78 -8.87 6.80
C GLN A 32 -33.00 -9.17 8.08
N GLY A 33 -33.26 -8.40 9.15
CA GLY A 33 -32.54 -8.49 10.41
C GLY A 33 -32.42 -9.91 10.97
N ASN A 34 -33.51 -10.68 10.97
CA ASN A 34 -33.53 -12.09 11.43
C ASN A 34 -32.58 -12.97 10.62
N LYS A 35 -32.55 -12.83 9.28
CA LYS A 35 -31.70 -13.65 8.41
C LYS A 35 -30.22 -13.28 8.55
N SER A 36 -29.93 -12.00 8.76
CA SER A 36 -28.59 -11.50 9.04
C SER A 36 -28.08 -11.99 10.41
N SER A 37 -28.96 -12.02 11.42
CA SER A 37 -28.67 -12.56 12.76
C SER A 37 -28.28 -14.03 12.71
N HIS A 38 -29.07 -14.88 12.04
CA HIS A 38 -28.74 -16.31 11.91
C HIS A 38 -27.40 -16.57 11.21
N THR A 39 -27.05 -15.74 10.21
CA THR A 39 -25.73 -15.88 9.56
C THR A 39 -24.59 -15.53 10.51
N SER A 40 -24.72 -14.43 11.27
CA SER A 40 -23.71 -14.01 12.26
C SER A 40 -23.61 -14.99 13.43
N GLU A 41 -24.72 -15.56 13.89
CA GLU A 41 -24.76 -16.60 14.93
C GLU A 41 -24.02 -17.87 14.47
N ARG A 42 -24.24 -18.28 13.23
CA ARG A 42 -23.56 -19.45 12.65
C ARG A 42 -22.04 -19.22 12.58
N VAL A 43 -21.58 -18.05 12.15
CA VAL A 43 -20.17 -17.69 12.12
C VAL A 43 -19.60 -17.62 13.56
N ALA A 44 -20.32 -17.01 14.51
CA ALA A 44 -19.91 -16.93 15.89
C ALA A 44 -19.75 -18.31 16.52
N SER A 45 -20.69 -19.25 16.28
CA SER A 45 -20.60 -20.63 16.76
C SER A 45 -19.40 -21.38 16.19
N ILE A 46 -19.10 -21.19 14.89
CA ILE A 46 -17.90 -21.79 14.27
C ILE A 46 -16.63 -21.26 14.93
N ILE A 47 -16.54 -19.94 15.14
CA ILE A 47 -15.37 -19.31 15.77
C ILE A 47 -15.19 -19.86 17.20
N LEU A 48 -16.26 -19.92 17.99
CA LEU A 48 -16.21 -20.46 19.34
C LEU A 48 -15.78 -21.93 19.37
N ASN A 49 -16.32 -22.76 18.48
CA ASN A 49 -15.94 -24.17 18.37
C ASN A 49 -14.46 -24.34 18.00
N VAL A 50 -13.93 -23.50 17.09
CA VAL A 50 -12.51 -23.56 16.71
C VAL A 50 -11.58 -23.12 17.86
N ILE A 51 -11.97 -22.08 18.62
CA ILE A 51 -11.13 -21.54 19.70
C ILE A 51 -11.19 -22.40 20.96
N TYR A 52 -12.39 -22.85 21.35
CA TYR A 52 -12.61 -23.48 22.67
C TYR A 52 -12.83 -24.99 22.62
N LYS A 53 -12.69 -25.65 21.45
CA LYS A 53 -12.69 -27.11 21.27
C LYS A 53 -13.71 -27.83 22.18
N ASP A 54 -14.99 -27.70 21.84
CA ASP A 54 -16.09 -28.44 22.50
C ASP A 54 -16.35 -28.15 23.99
N ASN A 55 -15.85 -27.04 24.52
CA ASN A 55 -16.22 -26.63 25.89
C ASN A 55 -17.68 -26.14 25.88
N ALA A 56 -18.60 -26.96 26.40
CA ALA A 56 -20.06 -26.71 26.39
C ALA A 56 -20.47 -25.36 27.02
N VAL A 57 -19.67 -24.82 27.92
CA VAL A 57 -19.91 -23.51 28.57
C VAL A 57 -19.71 -22.36 27.56
N PHE A 58 -18.71 -22.46 26.72
CA PHE A 58 -18.40 -21.40 25.72
C PHE A 58 -19.22 -21.52 24.42
N ASN A 59 -19.81 -22.70 24.18
CA ASN A 59 -20.73 -22.94 23.06
C ASN A 59 -22.20 -22.71 23.42
N SER A 60 -22.47 -22.11 24.59
CA SER A 60 -23.83 -21.78 25.03
C SER A 60 -24.44 -20.71 24.10
N GLU A 61 -25.77 -20.80 23.88
CA GLU A 61 -26.51 -19.77 23.08
C GLU A 61 -26.27 -18.34 23.60
N VAL A 62 -26.03 -18.19 24.91
CA VAL A 62 -25.74 -16.91 25.56
C VAL A 62 -24.45 -16.30 25.02
N MET A 63 -23.38 -17.09 24.91
CA MET A 63 -22.08 -16.64 24.37
C MET A 63 -22.16 -16.35 22.88
N VAL A 64 -22.83 -17.19 22.11
CA VAL A 64 -23.04 -16.94 20.66
C VAL A 64 -23.78 -15.63 20.45
N LYS A 65 -24.86 -15.36 21.21
CA LYS A 65 -25.60 -14.08 21.11
C LYS A 65 -24.77 -12.87 21.56
N ALA A 66 -23.88 -13.02 22.54
CA ALA A 66 -22.99 -11.93 22.97
C ALA A 66 -21.93 -11.57 21.94
N ILE A 67 -21.40 -12.56 21.20
CA ILE A 67 -20.34 -12.36 20.21
C ILE A 67 -20.90 -11.96 18.82
N GLN A 68 -22.12 -12.33 18.51
CA GLN A 68 -22.78 -12.05 17.24
C GLN A 68 -22.66 -10.58 16.76
N PRO A 69 -22.92 -9.54 17.59
CA PRO A 69 -22.80 -8.15 17.14
C PRO A 69 -21.34 -7.78 16.80
N ILE A 70 -20.37 -8.36 17.51
CA ILE A 70 -18.94 -8.15 17.25
C ILE A 70 -18.58 -8.75 15.88
N VAL A 71 -19.01 -9.99 15.63
CA VAL A 71 -18.78 -10.65 14.32
C VAL A 71 -19.35 -9.83 13.17
N ARG A 72 -20.56 -9.28 13.35
CA ARG A 72 -21.19 -8.41 12.37
C ARG A 72 -20.37 -7.14 12.11
N LYS A 73 -19.93 -6.45 13.17
CA LYS A 73 -19.12 -5.23 13.05
C LYS A 73 -17.76 -5.50 12.40
N VAL A 74 -17.11 -6.61 12.74
CA VAL A 74 -15.85 -7.03 12.11
C VAL A 74 -16.05 -7.34 10.63
N ALA A 75 -17.16 -7.99 10.25
CA ALA A 75 -17.47 -8.26 8.86
C ALA A 75 -17.67 -6.96 8.05
N HIS A 76 -18.44 -5.99 8.59
CA HIS A 76 -18.62 -4.67 8.00
C HIS A 76 -17.28 -3.94 7.86
N PHE A 77 -16.52 -3.86 8.94
CA PHE A 77 -15.19 -3.26 8.94
C PHE A 77 -14.31 -3.85 7.82
N SER A 78 -14.26 -5.18 7.69
CA SER A 78 -13.42 -5.87 6.70
C SER A 78 -13.84 -5.55 5.27
N ILE A 79 -15.13 -5.50 5.01
CA ILE A 79 -15.69 -5.24 3.68
C ILE A 79 -15.44 -3.77 3.26
N TYR A 80 -15.65 -2.80 4.17
CA TYR A 80 -15.40 -1.39 3.89
C TYR A 80 -13.89 -1.06 3.83
N PHE A 81 -13.06 -1.74 4.62
CA PHE A 81 -11.60 -1.69 4.47
C PHE A 81 -11.18 -2.11 3.05
N LEU A 82 -11.74 -3.23 2.54
CA LEU A 82 -11.47 -3.69 1.18
C LEU A 82 -11.98 -2.70 0.12
N LEU A 83 -13.14 -2.07 0.36
CA LEU A 83 -13.67 -1.04 -0.52
C LEU A 83 -12.71 0.15 -0.61
N GLY A 84 -12.24 0.68 0.50
CA GLY A 84 -11.27 1.78 0.55
C GLY A 84 -9.94 1.42 -0.12
N PHE A 85 -9.46 0.20 0.10
CA PHE A 85 -8.28 -0.33 -0.57
C PHE A 85 -8.44 -0.33 -2.10
N LEU A 86 -9.53 -0.90 -2.63
CA LEU A 86 -9.80 -0.95 -4.07
C LEU A 86 -10.02 0.45 -4.67
N MET A 87 -10.72 1.35 -3.95
CA MET A 87 -10.92 2.74 -4.38
C MET A 87 -9.60 3.47 -4.56
N MET A 88 -8.69 3.37 -3.59
CA MET A 88 -7.38 4.00 -3.69
C MET A 88 -6.50 3.36 -4.76
N CYS A 89 -6.54 2.04 -4.95
CA CYS A 89 -5.88 1.35 -6.06
C CYS A 89 -6.39 1.89 -7.40
N CYS A 90 -7.71 2.04 -7.56
CA CYS A 90 -8.33 2.58 -8.76
C CYS A 90 -7.92 4.05 -8.98
N ALA A 91 -8.04 4.91 -7.95
CA ALA A 91 -7.65 6.30 -7.99
C ALA A 91 -6.16 6.48 -8.37
N SER A 92 -5.29 5.54 -7.98
CA SER A 92 -3.86 5.53 -8.31
C SER A 92 -3.60 5.34 -9.80
N THR A 93 -4.55 4.80 -10.55
CA THR A 93 -4.45 4.66 -12.01
C THR A 93 -4.71 5.96 -12.77
N PHE A 94 -5.28 6.97 -12.14
CA PHE A 94 -5.54 8.27 -12.74
C PHE A 94 -4.37 9.25 -12.52
N LYS A 95 -4.35 10.35 -13.27
CA LYS A 95 -3.43 11.47 -13.04
C LYS A 95 -3.97 12.32 -11.87
N GLY A 96 -3.10 12.92 -11.09
CA GLY A 96 -3.46 13.78 -9.98
C GLY A 96 -2.53 13.64 -8.77
N SER A 97 -2.62 14.57 -7.82
CA SER A 97 -1.84 14.56 -6.58
C SER A 97 -2.26 13.39 -5.68
N LYS A 98 -1.38 12.98 -4.77
CA LYS A 98 -1.70 11.91 -3.80
C LYS A 98 -2.82 12.34 -2.84
N ALA A 99 -2.83 13.63 -2.43
CA ALA A 99 -3.86 14.19 -1.59
C ALA A 99 -5.24 14.12 -2.26
N TYR A 100 -5.37 14.59 -3.49
CA TYR A 100 -6.63 14.53 -4.24
C TYR A 100 -7.16 13.08 -4.35
N LYS A 101 -6.27 12.11 -4.61
CA LYS A 101 -6.66 10.69 -4.72
C LYS A 101 -7.11 10.12 -3.38
N PHE A 102 -6.48 10.53 -2.30
CA PHE A 102 -6.88 10.19 -0.94
C PHE A 102 -8.27 10.75 -0.65
N ASP A 103 -8.46 12.06 -0.82
CA ASP A 103 -9.71 12.74 -0.51
C ASP A 103 -10.89 12.16 -1.28
N ILE A 104 -10.76 12.00 -2.61
CA ILE A 104 -11.83 11.44 -3.43
C ILE A 104 -12.16 9.99 -3.05
N SER A 105 -11.16 9.16 -2.73
CA SER A 105 -11.39 7.77 -2.32
C SER A 105 -12.13 7.70 -0.99
N VAL A 106 -11.74 8.51 0.00
CA VAL A 106 -12.40 8.55 1.31
C VAL A 106 -13.83 9.08 1.18
N ILE A 107 -14.01 10.22 0.49
CA ILE A 107 -15.34 10.83 0.30
C ILE A 107 -16.30 9.86 -0.38
N LEU A 108 -15.90 9.18 -1.43
CA LEU A 108 -16.77 8.22 -2.12
C LEU A 108 -17.14 7.02 -1.23
N CYS A 109 -16.20 6.52 -0.42
CA CYS A 109 -16.50 5.45 0.53
C CYS A 109 -17.44 5.92 1.64
N MET A 110 -17.27 7.15 2.17
CA MET A 110 -18.17 7.74 3.18
C MET A 110 -19.59 7.92 2.63
N LEU A 111 -19.71 8.45 1.42
CA LEU A 111 -21.02 8.61 0.76
C LEU A 111 -21.70 7.26 0.55
N TYR A 112 -20.92 6.24 0.18
CA TYR A 112 -21.44 4.90 0.02
C TYR A 112 -21.90 4.31 1.36
N ALA A 113 -21.11 4.44 2.44
CA ALA A 113 -21.48 3.99 3.78
C ALA A 113 -22.77 4.70 4.28
N ALA A 114 -22.87 6.00 4.07
CA ALA A 114 -24.08 6.75 4.42
C ALA A 114 -25.30 6.27 3.61
N SER A 115 -25.14 5.98 2.31
CA SER A 115 -26.21 5.45 1.49
C SER A 115 -26.66 4.04 1.90
N ASP A 116 -25.71 3.22 2.35
CA ASP A 116 -25.98 1.87 2.84
C ASP A 116 -26.81 1.91 4.14
N GLU A 117 -26.41 2.74 5.10
CA GLU A 117 -27.17 2.92 6.35
C GLU A 117 -28.56 3.53 6.11
N LEU A 118 -28.64 4.51 5.20
CA LEU A 118 -29.94 5.05 4.79
C LEU A 118 -30.84 3.96 4.20
N HIS A 119 -30.29 3.06 3.37
CA HIS A 119 -31.04 1.92 2.85
C HIS A 119 -31.50 0.98 3.96
N GLN A 120 -30.68 0.72 4.98
CA GLN A 120 -31.04 -0.14 6.11
C GLN A 120 -32.24 0.36 6.91
N LEU A 121 -32.51 1.67 6.96
CA LEU A 121 -33.74 2.21 7.59
C LEU A 121 -35.03 1.70 6.94
N PHE A 122 -34.98 1.31 5.67
CA PHE A 122 -36.15 0.77 4.96
C PHE A 122 -36.23 -0.74 5.02
N VAL A 123 -35.29 -1.44 5.66
CA VAL A 123 -35.25 -2.90 5.77
C VAL A 123 -35.90 -3.35 7.09
N PRO A 124 -36.95 -4.21 7.07
CA PRO A 124 -37.59 -4.69 8.29
C PRO A 124 -36.62 -5.37 9.25
N GLY A 125 -36.67 -4.96 10.53
CA GLY A 125 -35.82 -5.53 11.57
C GLY A 125 -34.37 -5.05 11.57
N ARG A 126 -34.07 -3.95 10.87
CA ARG A 126 -32.79 -3.22 10.95
C ARG A 126 -33.03 -1.79 11.47
N SER A 127 -32.03 -1.30 12.18
CA SER A 127 -31.89 0.11 12.54
C SER A 127 -30.66 0.68 11.82
N GLY A 128 -30.81 1.79 11.11
CA GLY A 128 -29.68 2.53 10.60
C GLY A 128 -29.02 3.33 11.73
N GLU A 129 -27.74 3.15 11.95
CA GLU A 129 -27.00 3.83 13.02
C GLU A 129 -25.89 4.70 12.45
N ILE A 130 -25.83 5.97 12.85
CA ILE A 130 -24.75 6.90 12.46
C ILE A 130 -23.38 6.35 12.90
N THR A 131 -23.33 5.62 14.00
CA THR A 131 -22.12 4.97 14.51
C THR A 131 -21.56 3.96 13.53
N ASP A 132 -22.42 3.25 12.79
CA ASP A 132 -21.99 2.27 11.77
C ASP A 132 -21.44 2.99 10.54
N VAL A 133 -22.04 4.12 10.11
CA VAL A 133 -21.44 5.00 9.08
C VAL A 133 -20.04 5.45 9.46
N CYS A 134 -19.84 5.86 10.71
CA CYS A 134 -18.52 6.27 11.21
C CYS A 134 -17.53 5.11 11.19
N LEU A 135 -17.93 3.93 11.67
CA LEU A 135 -17.08 2.75 11.72
C LEU A 135 -16.64 2.31 10.31
N ASP A 136 -17.58 2.26 9.36
CA ASP A 136 -17.35 1.87 7.98
C ASP A 136 -16.46 2.88 7.25
N SER A 137 -16.66 4.17 7.53
CA SER A 137 -15.82 5.25 6.98
C SER A 137 -14.38 5.17 7.51
N VAL A 138 -14.20 4.88 8.79
CA VAL A 138 -12.89 4.65 9.41
C VAL A 138 -12.23 3.42 8.80
N ALA A 139 -12.96 2.31 8.64
CA ALA A 139 -12.45 1.11 8.01
C ALA A 139 -11.96 1.37 6.58
N ALA A 140 -12.76 2.06 5.76
CA ALA A 140 -12.39 2.44 4.41
C ALA A 140 -11.14 3.34 4.39
N THR A 141 -11.05 4.30 5.31
CA THR A 141 -9.88 5.17 5.45
C THR A 141 -8.60 4.38 5.75
N PHE A 142 -8.65 3.37 6.61
CA PHE A 142 -7.53 2.46 6.85
C PHE A 142 -7.11 1.71 5.57
N GLY A 143 -8.07 1.25 4.76
CA GLY A 143 -7.78 0.63 3.47
C GLY A 143 -7.06 1.58 2.51
N VAL A 144 -7.51 2.82 2.42
CA VAL A 144 -6.88 3.89 1.62
C VAL A 144 -5.45 4.18 2.11
N LEU A 145 -5.26 4.32 3.42
CA LEU A 145 -3.96 4.60 4.04
C LEU A 145 -2.96 3.47 3.80
N LEU A 146 -3.40 2.21 3.85
CA LEU A 146 -2.54 1.05 3.55
C LEU A 146 -1.97 1.15 2.13
N VAL A 147 -2.80 1.45 1.13
CA VAL A 147 -2.32 1.61 -0.25
C VAL A 147 -1.33 2.77 -0.37
N LEU A 148 -1.59 3.91 0.29
CA LEU A 148 -0.67 5.05 0.29
C LEU A 148 0.68 4.69 0.93
N LEU A 149 0.67 3.98 2.03
CA LEU A 149 1.87 3.51 2.71
C LEU A 149 2.70 2.61 1.78
N VAL A 150 2.07 1.59 1.19
CA VAL A 150 2.72 0.67 0.25
C VAL A 150 3.32 1.42 -0.94
N MET A 151 2.56 2.33 -1.56
CA MET A 151 3.04 3.14 -2.68
C MET A 151 4.24 4.02 -2.28
N THR A 152 4.22 4.56 -1.08
CA THR A 152 5.31 5.40 -0.57
C THR A 152 6.57 4.58 -0.34
N ILE A 153 6.45 3.39 0.24
CA ILE A 153 7.56 2.45 0.45
C ILE A 153 8.15 2.03 -0.91
N ILE A 154 7.30 1.62 -1.86
CA ILE A 154 7.76 1.21 -3.20
C ILE A 154 8.52 2.35 -3.89
N ASN A 155 8.01 3.60 -3.79
CA ASN A 155 8.67 4.75 -4.39
C ASN A 155 10.02 5.06 -3.73
N LYS A 156 10.13 4.93 -2.40
CA LYS A 156 11.41 5.08 -1.68
C LYS A 156 12.42 4.01 -2.11
N ILE A 157 11.99 2.74 -2.23
CA ILE A 157 12.85 1.63 -2.66
C ILE A 157 13.33 1.85 -4.10
N LYS A 158 12.44 2.27 -5.00
CA LYS A 158 12.80 2.57 -6.39
C LYS A 158 13.82 3.69 -6.46
N LYS A 159 13.59 4.80 -5.74
CA LYS A 159 14.52 5.92 -5.69
C LYS A 159 15.90 5.49 -5.16
N ALA A 160 15.94 4.73 -4.07
CA ALA A 160 17.19 4.21 -3.51
C ALA A 160 17.93 3.24 -4.47
N LYS A 161 17.19 2.55 -5.35
CA LYS A 161 17.78 1.68 -6.38
C LYS A 161 18.33 2.48 -7.57
N ASP A 162 17.64 3.55 -7.95
CA ASP A 162 18.06 4.43 -9.05
C ASP A 162 19.24 5.34 -8.64
N ASP A 163 19.32 5.72 -7.36
CA ASP A 163 20.42 6.51 -6.78
C ASP A 163 21.69 5.65 -6.50
N LYS A 164 21.63 4.33 -6.65
CA LYS A 164 22.86 3.53 -6.61
C LYS A 164 23.71 3.88 -7.83
N PRO A 165 24.99 4.27 -7.62
CA PRO A 165 25.88 4.58 -8.73
C PRO A 165 25.86 3.39 -9.70
N LYS A 166 25.48 3.64 -10.95
CA LYS A 166 25.61 2.65 -12.02
C LYS A 166 27.06 2.21 -11.99
N ARG A 167 27.31 0.96 -11.58
CA ARG A 167 28.63 0.36 -11.71
C ARG A 167 28.98 0.50 -13.18
N LEU A 168 29.87 1.43 -13.50
CA LEU A 168 30.41 1.58 -14.84
C LEU A 168 31.09 0.25 -15.13
N VAL A 169 30.40 -0.63 -15.84
CA VAL A 169 31.01 -1.82 -16.42
C VAL A 169 32.02 -1.28 -17.39
N ALA A 170 33.29 -1.47 -17.03
CA ALA A 170 34.39 -1.01 -17.80
C ALA A 170 34.43 -1.87 -19.09
N GLU A 171 33.82 -1.34 -20.15
CA GLU A 171 33.96 -1.90 -21.48
C GLU A 171 35.45 -1.83 -21.87
N ASN A 172 36.01 -2.98 -22.28
CA ASN A 172 37.40 -3.06 -22.69
C ASN A 172 37.57 -2.27 -23.98
N VAL A 173 37.91 -0.98 -23.84
CA VAL A 173 38.32 -0.16 -24.97
C VAL A 173 39.80 -0.43 -25.21
N GLU A 174 40.11 -1.31 -26.14
CA GLU A 174 41.45 -1.46 -26.71
C GLU A 174 41.73 -0.27 -27.62
N GLY A 175 42.36 0.75 -27.06
CA GLY A 175 42.78 1.96 -27.75
C GLY A 175 43.90 2.67 -26.98
N PRO A 176 44.62 3.60 -27.57
CA PRO A 176 45.69 4.35 -26.91
C PRO A 176 45.11 5.00 -25.62
N LYS A 177 45.75 4.78 -24.48
CA LYS A 177 45.31 5.33 -23.20
C LYS A 177 45.20 6.84 -23.29
N ARG A 178 43.97 7.36 -23.12
CA ARG A 178 43.75 8.80 -23.08
C ARG A 178 44.40 9.38 -21.83
N LYS A 179 45.04 10.55 -21.96
CA LYS A 179 45.59 11.30 -20.83
C LYS A 179 44.44 11.98 -20.08
N VAL A 180 44.31 11.75 -18.82
CA VAL A 180 43.24 12.34 -17.98
C VAL A 180 43.89 12.94 -16.73
N MET A 181 43.51 14.17 -16.41
CA MET A 181 43.93 14.84 -15.20
C MET A 181 42.75 14.94 -14.22
N PHE A 182 42.88 14.37 -13.03
CA PHE A 182 41.91 14.47 -11.96
C PHE A 182 42.36 15.57 -11.01
N ILE A 183 41.48 16.53 -10.75
CA ILE A 183 41.71 17.62 -9.81
C ILE A 183 40.74 17.44 -8.65
N ALA A 184 41.23 17.33 -7.42
CA ALA A 184 40.41 17.22 -6.23
C ALA A 184 41.02 18.05 -5.09
N SER A 185 40.14 18.70 -4.31
CA SER A 185 40.56 19.30 -3.03
C SER A 185 40.78 18.19 -1.98
N THR A 186 41.64 18.46 -1.03
CA THR A 186 41.88 17.55 0.11
C THR A 186 40.62 17.42 0.96
N GLY A 187 40.35 16.19 1.43
CA GLY A 187 39.16 15.89 2.24
C GLY A 187 38.19 14.96 1.55
N GLY A 188 36.87 15.18 1.69
CA GLY A 188 35.82 14.30 1.20
C GLY A 188 35.88 14.03 -0.31
N HIS A 189 36.21 15.05 -1.12
CA HIS A 189 36.26 14.91 -2.59
C HIS A 189 37.42 14.02 -3.06
N LEU A 190 38.56 14.02 -2.35
CA LEU A 190 39.67 13.10 -2.65
C LEU A 190 39.27 11.65 -2.36
N ASN A 191 38.57 11.42 -1.24
CA ASN A 191 38.06 10.09 -0.90
C ASN A 191 37.01 9.57 -1.93
N GLU A 192 36.16 10.44 -2.45
CA GLU A 192 35.23 10.09 -3.52
C GLU A 192 35.97 9.75 -4.82
N LEU A 193 37.00 10.51 -5.17
CA LEU A 193 37.86 10.23 -6.33
C LEU A 193 38.57 8.88 -6.18
N LEU A 194 39.09 8.57 -5.00
CA LEU A 194 39.76 7.28 -4.75
C LEU A 194 38.84 6.07 -4.82
N GLN A 195 37.52 6.23 -4.64
CA GLN A 195 36.55 5.14 -4.84
C GLN A 195 36.48 4.68 -6.31
N ILE A 196 36.85 5.53 -7.25
CA ILE A 196 36.91 5.17 -8.68
C ILE A 196 38.32 4.74 -9.14
N LYS A 197 39.25 4.48 -8.18
CA LYS A 197 40.63 3.98 -8.45
C LYS A 197 40.69 2.80 -9.47
N PRO A 198 39.75 1.86 -9.52
CA PRO A 198 39.76 0.81 -10.55
C PRO A 198 39.67 1.33 -11.99
N LEU A 199 39.08 2.51 -12.19
CA LEU A 199 39.02 3.18 -13.51
C LEU A 199 40.35 3.77 -13.95
N PHE A 200 41.22 4.16 -13.00
CA PHE A 200 42.51 4.79 -13.31
C PHE A 200 43.40 3.88 -14.15
N LYS A 201 43.32 2.56 -13.98
CA LYS A 201 44.10 1.58 -14.76
C LYS A 201 43.90 1.66 -16.28
N LYS A 202 42.79 2.31 -16.73
CA LYS A 202 42.44 2.43 -18.15
C LYS A 202 42.96 3.72 -18.81
N PHE A 203 43.44 4.66 -18.01
CA PHE A 203 43.89 5.96 -18.47
C PHE A 203 45.37 6.18 -18.08
N ASP A 204 46.06 7.02 -18.85
CA ASP A 204 47.31 7.64 -18.43
C ASP A 204 46.89 8.89 -17.63
N TYR A 205 47.02 8.84 -16.28
CA TYR A 205 46.39 9.81 -15.42
C TYR A 205 47.37 10.53 -14.51
N HIS A 206 47.06 11.80 -14.20
CA HIS A 206 47.66 12.60 -13.15
C HIS A 206 46.61 13.06 -12.16
N ILE A 207 46.90 12.98 -10.88
CA ILE A 207 46.02 13.50 -9.83
C ILE A 207 46.70 14.77 -9.29
N VAL A 208 45.97 15.88 -9.29
CA VAL A 208 46.37 17.15 -8.74
C VAL A 208 45.56 17.46 -7.50
N THR A 209 46.21 17.59 -6.35
CA THR A 209 45.56 17.96 -5.09
C THR A 209 46.30 19.11 -4.43
N GLU A 210 45.66 19.75 -3.46
CA GLU A 210 46.37 20.69 -2.56
C GLU A 210 47.42 19.95 -1.73
N LYS A 211 48.61 20.55 -1.57
CA LYS A 211 49.71 19.96 -0.81
C LYS A 211 49.39 19.95 0.69
N THR A 212 49.03 18.80 1.23
CA THR A 212 48.81 18.58 2.66
C THR A 212 49.69 17.44 3.17
N LYS A 213 49.82 17.31 4.51
CA LYS A 213 50.60 16.22 5.15
C LYS A 213 50.11 14.80 4.82
N VAL A 214 48.97 14.65 4.15
CA VAL A 214 48.38 13.36 3.77
C VAL A 214 48.85 12.87 2.40
N ASP A 215 49.55 13.71 1.61
CA ASP A 215 49.94 13.40 0.23
C ASP A 215 51.06 12.34 0.11
N ASP A 216 51.76 12.02 1.17
CA ASP A 216 52.83 11.02 1.13
C ASP A 216 52.33 9.57 1.00
N SER A 217 51.04 9.31 1.26
CA SER A 217 50.41 7.99 1.11
C SER A 217 49.90 7.69 -0.31
N LEU A 218 50.00 8.62 -1.25
CA LEU A 218 49.52 8.49 -2.64
C LEU A 218 50.64 8.11 -3.62
N LYS A 219 51.86 7.91 -3.17
CA LYS A 219 53.05 7.61 -4.00
C LYS A 219 53.29 6.14 -4.28
N ASP A 220 52.47 5.22 -3.71
CA ASP A 220 52.60 3.75 -3.89
C ASP A 220 51.56 3.19 -4.88
#